data_6432dbd6d2c8a5a76c8127f8aacea61c
#
_entry.id   6432dbd6d2c8a5a76c8127f8aacea61c
#
_cell.length_a   1.000
_cell.length_b   1.000
_cell.length_c   1.000
_cell.angle_alpha   90.00
_cell.angle_beta   90.00
_cell.angle_gamma   90.00
#
_symmetry.space_group_name_H-M   'P 1'
#
loop_
_entity.id
_entity.type
_entity.pdbx_description
1 polymer ?
#
loop_
_entity_poly.entity_id
_entity_poly.type
_entity_poly.pdbx_seq_one_letter_code
_entity_poly.pdbx_strand_id
1 'polypeptide(L)'
;MKLFIFLASIFLLTISAENCTKKKTGTVYKGRLEVKGLCMNYTISVIEGNIDPSLVEASWTDETTKKTYTNAFGLGSPCNFPATLNAGDEFYFSIDTTKQENCAVCMAYYPTPGKKIPIKVVVK
;
A
#
# COMPACT_ATOMS: atom_id res chain seq x y z
N MET A 1 29.80 -54.40 40.61
CA MET A 1 29.55 -52.95 40.81
C MET A 1 29.44 -52.28 39.45
N LYS A 2 28.27 -52.15 39.01
CA LYS A 2 28.03 -51.50 37.72
C LYS A 2 27.70 -50.04 37.98
N LEU A 3 28.66 -49.21 37.70
CA LEU A 3 28.47 -47.77 37.74
C LEU A 3 27.73 -47.39 36.50
N PHE A 4 26.42 -47.22 36.60
CA PHE A 4 25.66 -46.65 35.56
C PHE A 4 25.86 -45.13 35.59
N ILE A 5 26.80 -44.73 34.80
CA ILE A 5 26.92 -43.32 34.48
C ILE A 5 25.75 -42.98 33.56
N PHE A 6 24.69 -42.49 34.15
CA PHE A 6 23.66 -41.80 33.37
C PHE A 6 24.27 -40.51 32.89
N LEU A 7 24.82 -40.57 31.72
CA LEU A 7 25.03 -39.39 30.92
C LEU A 7 23.63 -38.85 30.52
N ALA A 8 23.10 -38.09 31.43
CA ALA A 8 21.99 -37.24 31.07
C ALA A 8 22.53 -36.24 30.05
N SER A 9 22.41 -36.63 28.79
CA SER A 9 22.60 -35.73 27.69
C SER A 9 21.51 -34.64 27.80
N ILE A 10 21.85 -33.60 28.51
CA ILE A 10 21.06 -32.38 28.48
C ILE A 10 21.22 -31.83 27.06
N PHE A 11 20.32 -32.27 26.23
CA PHE A 11 20.13 -31.64 24.92
C PHE A 11 19.58 -30.25 25.19
N LEU A 12 20.50 -29.33 25.39
CA LEU A 12 20.15 -27.93 25.42
C LEU A 12 19.67 -27.57 24.01
N LEU A 13 18.38 -27.70 23.81
CA LEU A 13 17.72 -27.05 22.70
C LEU A 13 17.86 -25.54 22.90
N THR A 14 18.94 -25.02 22.38
CA THR A 14 19.00 -23.57 22.16
C THR A 14 17.97 -23.24 21.11
N ILE A 15 16.79 -22.93 21.58
CA ILE A 15 15.80 -22.26 20.73
C ILE A 15 16.41 -20.92 20.44
N SER A 16 17.04 -20.83 19.30
CA SER A 16 17.39 -19.54 18.73
C SER A 16 16.08 -18.85 18.44
N ALA A 17 15.64 -18.03 19.37
CA ALA A 17 14.61 -17.08 19.05
C ALA A 17 15.21 -16.13 18.00
N GLU A 18 14.97 -16.44 16.75
CA GLU A 18 15.23 -15.50 15.69
C GLU A 18 14.29 -14.32 15.91
N ASN A 19 14.81 -13.31 16.55
CA ASN A 19 14.17 -12.01 16.55
C ASN A 19 14.24 -11.48 15.12
N CYS A 20 13.28 -11.90 14.33
CA CYS A 20 12.96 -11.19 13.11
C CYS A 20 12.44 -9.81 13.50
N THR A 21 13.33 -8.91 13.82
CA THR A 21 13.02 -7.49 13.73
C THR A 21 12.87 -7.18 12.26
N LYS A 22 11.72 -7.50 11.74
CA LYS A 22 11.28 -6.89 10.51
C LYS A 22 11.24 -5.40 10.81
N LYS A 23 12.24 -4.65 10.34
CA LYS A 23 12.03 -3.24 10.10
C LYS A 23 10.66 -3.17 9.44
N LYS A 24 9.75 -2.41 10.01
CA LYS A 24 8.49 -2.11 9.35
C LYS A 24 8.83 -1.24 8.14
N THR A 25 9.39 -1.85 7.11
CA THR A 25 9.24 -1.31 5.78
C THR A 25 7.74 -1.37 5.55
N GLY A 26 7.13 -0.22 5.28
CA GLY A 26 5.69 -0.13 5.14
C GLY A 26 5.16 -1.26 4.27
N THR A 27 4.02 -1.79 4.63
CA THR A 27 3.34 -2.82 3.86
C THR A 27 3.22 -2.39 2.41
N VAL A 28 3.57 -3.27 1.50
CA VAL A 28 3.46 -3.03 0.06
C VAL A 28 2.16 -3.62 -0.45
N TYR A 29 1.41 -2.80 -1.16
CA TYR A 29 0.16 -3.18 -1.81
C TYR A 29 0.34 -3.13 -3.32
N LYS A 30 -0.54 -3.79 -4.03
CA LYS A 30 -0.64 -3.62 -5.49
C LYS A 30 -1.89 -2.82 -5.81
N GLY A 31 -1.71 -1.78 -6.59
CA GLY A 31 -2.77 -0.90 -7.03
C GLY A 31 -2.92 -0.91 -8.55
N ARG A 32 -4.05 -0.41 -9.00
CA ARG A 32 -4.32 -0.11 -10.39
C ARG A 32 -4.75 1.35 -10.50
N LEU A 33 -4.15 2.10 -11.41
CA LEU A 33 -4.63 3.43 -11.74
C LEU A 33 -5.92 3.30 -12.55
N GLU A 34 -7.05 3.57 -11.92
CA GLU A 34 -8.36 3.39 -12.54
C GLU A 34 -8.78 4.61 -13.36
N VAL A 35 -8.55 5.79 -12.81
CA VAL A 35 -8.91 7.05 -13.44
C VAL A 35 -7.73 8.02 -13.37
N LYS A 36 -7.29 8.47 -14.52
CA LYS A 36 -6.25 9.50 -14.64
C LYS A 36 -6.95 10.83 -14.96
N GLY A 37 -7.62 11.38 -13.94
CA GLY A 37 -8.40 12.61 -14.07
C GLY A 37 -7.53 13.85 -14.21
N LEU A 38 -8.14 14.95 -14.62
CA LEU A 38 -7.49 16.26 -14.77
C LEU A 38 -6.85 16.70 -13.45
N CYS A 39 -5.73 17.40 -13.55
CA CYS A 39 -5.06 18.03 -12.41
C CYS A 39 -4.68 17.05 -11.29
N MET A 40 -4.22 15.85 -11.65
CA MET A 40 -3.82 14.81 -10.70
C MET A 40 -4.98 14.31 -9.82
N ASN A 41 -6.22 14.53 -10.23
CA ASN A 41 -7.37 13.92 -9.58
C ASN A 41 -7.49 12.46 -9.99
N TYR A 42 -6.59 11.64 -9.44
CA TYR A 42 -6.46 10.23 -9.80
C TYR A 42 -7.20 9.36 -8.82
N THR A 43 -7.81 8.30 -9.34
CA THR A 43 -8.44 7.24 -8.56
C THR A 43 -7.67 5.94 -8.74
N ILE A 44 -7.36 5.31 -7.63
CA ILE A 44 -6.58 4.07 -7.56
C ILE A 44 -7.39 3.03 -6.81
N SER A 45 -7.41 1.80 -7.32
CA SER A 45 -7.98 0.65 -6.63
C SER A 45 -6.88 -0.23 -6.06
N VAL A 46 -7.09 -0.77 -4.87
CA VAL A 46 -6.20 -1.79 -4.30
C VAL A 46 -6.64 -3.14 -4.85
N ILE A 47 -5.75 -3.82 -5.57
CA ILE A 47 -6.03 -5.12 -6.19
C ILE A 47 -5.35 -6.29 -5.49
N GLU A 48 -4.28 -6.04 -4.75
CA GLU A 48 -3.64 -7.03 -3.88
C GLU A 48 -3.19 -6.37 -2.58
N GLY A 49 -3.32 -7.11 -1.50
CA GLY A 49 -2.92 -6.71 -0.17
C GLY A 49 -4.12 -6.41 0.73
N ASN A 50 -3.89 -6.55 2.02
CA ASN A 50 -4.92 -6.37 3.04
C ASN A 50 -4.85 -4.94 3.58
N ILE A 51 -5.35 -3.99 2.81
CA ILE A 51 -5.40 -2.59 3.25
C ILE A 51 -6.49 -2.39 4.30
N ASP A 52 -6.26 -1.47 5.23
CA ASP A 52 -7.26 -1.07 6.21
C ASP A 52 -8.52 -0.54 5.49
N PRO A 53 -9.70 -1.15 5.73
CA PRO A 53 -10.93 -0.73 5.07
C PRO A 53 -11.33 0.72 5.34
N SER A 54 -10.84 1.31 6.43
CA SER A 54 -11.11 2.71 6.76
C SER A 54 -10.42 3.70 5.81
N LEU A 55 -9.39 3.24 5.08
CA LEU A 55 -8.59 4.07 4.18
C LEU A 55 -9.15 4.14 2.76
N VAL A 56 -10.05 3.24 2.41
CA VAL A 56 -10.57 3.10 1.05
C VAL A 56 -12.09 3.13 1.05
N GLU A 57 -12.64 3.47 -0.10
CA GLU A 57 -14.06 3.28 -0.40
C GLU A 57 -14.25 1.84 -0.88
N ALA A 58 -15.07 1.06 -0.18
CA ALA A 58 -15.36 -0.32 -0.58
C ALA A 58 -15.98 -0.38 -1.99
N SER A 59 -16.79 0.60 -2.31
CA SER A 59 -17.39 0.81 -3.62
C SER A 59 -17.49 2.31 -3.90
N TRP A 60 -16.97 2.74 -5.02
CA TRP A 60 -17.04 4.12 -5.46
C TRP A 60 -17.41 4.18 -6.94
N THR A 61 -18.36 5.04 -7.26
CA THR A 61 -18.82 5.25 -8.64
C THR A 61 -18.35 6.60 -9.15
N ASP A 62 -17.64 6.57 -10.28
CA ASP A 62 -17.29 7.78 -11.01
C ASP A 62 -18.57 8.38 -11.64
N GLU A 63 -18.98 9.54 -11.19
CA GLU A 63 -20.20 10.22 -11.69
C GLU A 63 -20.11 10.57 -13.17
N THR A 64 -18.92 10.75 -13.70
CA THR A 64 -18.69 11.13 -15.10
C THR A 64 -18.91 9.95 -16.05
N THR A 65 -18.37 8.79 -15.70
CA THR A 65 -18.40 7.59 -16.56
C THR A 65 -19.45 6.57 -16.13
N LYS A 66 -20.01 6.71 -14.93
CA LYS A 66 -20.93 5.74 -14.29
C LYS A 66 -20.29 4.38 -14.01
N LYS A 67 -18.96 4.29 -14.06
CA LYS A 67 -18.22 3.07 -13.67
C LYS A 67 -18.03 3.02 -12.16
N THR A 68 -18.17 1.82 -11.62
CA THR A 68 -17.96 1.54 -10.19
C THR A 68 -16.64 0.79 -10.00
N TYR A 69 -15.88 1.21 -9.00
CA TYR A 69 -14.60 0.63 -8.62
C TYR A 69 -14.66 0.17 -7.16
N THR A 70 -13.94 -0.89 -6.84
CA THR A 70 -13.88 -1.44 -5.49
C THR A 70 -12.55 -1.09 -4.82
N ASN A 71 -12.57 -0.94 -3.49
CA ASN A 71 -11.39 -0.60 -2.70
C ASN A 71 -10.62 0.59 -3.28
N ALA A 72 -11.36 1.65 -3.58
CA ALA A 72 -10.84 2.82 -4.29
C ALA A 72 -10.48 3.95 -3.33
N PHE A 73 -9.46 4.68 -3.70
CA PHE A 73 -9.04 5.89 -3.00
C PHE A 73 -8.53 6.93 -3.99
N GLY A 74 -8.59 8.19 -3.59
CA GLY A 74 -8.00 9.29 -4.33
C GLY A 74 -6.51 9.42 -4.02
N LEU A 75 -5.72 9.82 -5.01
CA LEU A 75 -4.29 10.09 -4.82
C LEU A 75 -4.10 11.29 -3.89
N GLY A 76 -3.43 11.08 -2.75
CA GLY A 76 -3.12 12.13 -1.78
C GLY A 76 -1.72 12.74 -1.92
N SER A 77 -0.89 12.21 -2.82
CA SER A 77 0.52 12.61 -3.01
C SER A 77 0.85 12.90 -4.48
N PRO A 78 0.24 13.92 -5.08
CA PRO A 78 0.41 14.18 -6.51
C PRO A 78 1.84 14.53 -6.90
N CYS A 79 2.63 15.11 -6.00
CA CYS A 79 3.99 15.56 -6.30
C CYS A 79 4.96 14.43 -6.64
N ASN A 80 4.72 13.23 -6.12
CA ASN A 80 5.64 12.09 -6.21
C ASN A 80 5.09 10.95 -7.08
N PHE A 81 3.96 11.15 -7.72
CA PHE A 81 3.35 10.09 -8.51
C PHE A 81 3.95 10.06 -9.92
N PRO A 82 4.39 8.88 -10.41
CA PRO A 82 5.04 8.79 -11.72
C PRO A 82 4.10 9.20 -12.86
N ALA A 83 4.53 10.16 -13.66
CA ALA A 83 3.77 10.65 -14.82
C ALA A 83 3.62 9.61 -15.94
N THR A 84 4.46 8.57 -15.91
CA THR A 84 4.47 7.50 -16.91
C THR A 84 3.35 6.48 -16.72
N LEU A 85 2.71 6.44 -15.56
CA LEU A 85 1.57 5.55 -15.32
C LEU A 85 0.32 6.07 -15.99
N ASN A 86 -0.38 5.19 -16.68
CA ASN A 86 -1.62 5.47 -17.39
C ASN A 86 -2.78 4.70 -16.78
N ALA A 87 -4.00 5.11 -17.10
CA ALA A 87 -5.20 4.40 -16.67
C ALA A 87 -5.13 2.92 -17.12
N GLY A 88 -5.39 2.02 -16.21
CA GLY A 88 -5.27 0.57 -16.39
C GLY A 88 -3.94 -0.02 -15.95
N ASP A 89 -2.91 0.79 -15.75
CA ASP A 89 -1.60 0.31 -15.31
C ASP A 89 -1.64 -0.13 -13.84
N GLU A 90 -0.96 -1.23 -13.57
CA GLU A 90 -0.79 -1.78 -12.23
C GLU A 90 0.60 -1.44 -11.70
N PHE A 91 0.68 -1.21 -10.39
CA PHE A 91 1.93 -0.85 -9.73
C PHE A 91 1.92 -1.25 -8.26
N TYR A 92 3.08 -1.32 -7.67
CA TYR A 92 3.23 -1.54 -6.25
C TYR A 92 3.41 -0.21 -5.53
N PHE A 93 2.85 -0.10 -4.35
CA PHE A 93 2.95 1.10 -3.54
C PHE A 93 2.95 0.80 -2.04
N SER A 94 3.49 1.72 -1.29
CA SER A 94 3.33 1.79 0.17
C SER A 94 2.64 3.10 0.53
N ILE A 95 2.00 3.13 1.69
CA ILE A 95 1.42 4.37 2.22
C ILE A 95 2.57 5.26 2.68
N ASP A 96 2.57 6.49 2.20
CA ASP A 96 3.58 7.48 2.58
C ASP A 96 3.10 8.23 3.83
N THR A 97 3.78 8.01 4.94
CA THR A 97 3.47 8.65 6.21
C THR A 97 4.25 9.93 6.45
N THR A 98 5.11 10.31 5.49
CA THR A 98 5.89 11.55 5.58
C THR A 98 5.02 12.76 5.26
N LYS A 99 5.49 13.94 5.70
CA LYS A 99 4.82 15.19 5.34
C LYS A 99 4.88 15.39 3.83
N GLN A 100 3.70 15.59 3.23
CA GLN A 100 3.61 15.82 1.81
C GLN A 100 4.10 17.22 1.44
N GLU A 101 4.87 17.30 0.36
CA GLU A 101 5.31 18.56 -0.20
C GLU A 101 4.16 19.24 -0.96
N ASN A 102 4.14 20.57 -0.93
CA ASN A 102 3.26 21.34 -1.78
C ASN A 102 3.87 21.43 -3.17
N CYS A 103 3.21 20.86 -4.15
CA CYS A 103 3.56 21.05 -5.54
C CYS A 103 2.41 21.77 -6.28
N ALA A 104 2.76 22.49 -7.33
CA ALA A 104 1.78 23.14 -8.17
C ALA A 104 1.00 22.09 -8.97
N VAL A 105 -0.28 21.95 -8.66
CA VAL A 105 -1.24 21.20 -9.47
C VAL A 105 -2.28 22.18 -9.98
N CYS A 106 -2.84 21.90 -11.16
CA CYS A 106 -3.90 22.75 -11.68
C CYS A 106 -5.18 22.59 -10.84
N MET A 107 -6.11 23.53 -10.98
CA MET A 107 -7.30 23.63 -10.11
C MET A 107 -8.57 23.08 -10.74
N ALA A 108 -8.47 22.36 -11.87
CA ALA A 108 -9.65 21.77 -12.49
C ALA A 108 -10.16 20.60 -11.63
N TYR A 109 -11.47 20.53 -11.51
CA TYR A 109 -12.15 19.47 -10.77
C TYR A 109 -12.31 18.22 -11.64
N TYR A 110 -12.06 17.07 -11.04
CA TYR A 110 -12.51 15.77 -11.52
C TYR A 110 -12.92 14.92 -10.30
N PRO A 111 -14.02 14.16 -10.36
CA PRO A 111 -14.46 13.39 -9.19
C PRO A 111 -13.42 12.35 -8.77
N THR A 112 -13.20 12.27 -7.48
CA THR A 112 -12.37 11.23 -6.84
C THR A 112 -13.06 10.71 -5.61
N PRO A 113 -12.70 9.51 -5.13
CA PRO A 113 -13.14 9.07 -3.81
C PRO A 113 -12.82 10.09 -2.73
N GLY A 114 -13.69 10.23 -1.75
CA GLY A 114 -13.50 11.18 -0.65
C GLY A 114 -12.31 10.83 0.24
N LYS A 115 -11.95 9.56 0.31
CA LYS A 115 -10.78 9.09 1.03
C LYS A 115 -9.55 9.19 0.13
N LYS A 116 -8.59 10.01 0.55
CA LYS A 116 -7.33 10.22 -0.15
C LYS A 116 -6.18 9.65 0.65
N ILE A 117 -5.30 8.93 -0.01
CA ILE A 117 -4.12 8.33 0.60
C ILE A 117 -2.87 8.84 -0.10
N PRO A 118 -1.93 9.43 0.65
CA PRO A 118 -0.60 9.68 0.11
C PRO A 118 0.15 8.35 -0.04
N ILE A 119 0.68 8.10 -1.20
CA ILE A 119 1.37 6.84 -1.51
C ILE A 119 2.73 7.10 -2.13
N LYS A 120 3.58 6.11 -1.98
CA LYS A 120 4.87 6.04 -2.66
C LYS A 120 4.87 4.81 -3.55
N VAL A 121 5.06 5.02 -4.85
CA VAL A 121 5.20 3.92 -5.80
C VAL A 121 6.55 3.27 -5.58
N VAL A 122 6.57 1.96 -5.47
CA VAL A 122 7.78 1.18 -5.21
C VAL A 122 8.04 0.22 -6.37
N VAL A 123 9.32 -0.01 -6.63
CA VAL A 123 9.76 -1.03 -7.58
C VAL A 123 9.91 -2.34 -6.83
N LYS A 124 9.31 -3.40 -7.36
CA LYS A 124 9.38 -4.73 -6.76
C LYS A 124 10.22 -5.66 -7.61
#